data_a5a7dcc0b9eb63680a344b962cbe1f4f
#
_entry.id   a5a7dcc0b9eb63680a344b962cbe1f4f
#
_cell.length_a   1.000
_cell.length_b   1.000
_cell.length_c   1.000
_cell.angle_alpha   90.00
_cell.angle_beta   90.00
_cell.angle_gamma   90.00
#
_symmetry.space_group_name_H-M   'P 1'
#
loop_
_entity.id
_entity.type
_entity.pdbx_description
1 polymer ?
#
loop_
_entity_poly.entity_id
_entity_poly.type
_entity_poly.pdbx_seq_one_letter_code
_entity_poly.pdbx_strand_id
1 'polypeptide(L)'
;KKTMDRKIMQISGKIAEVPLRHQDKMKFADNLANGKVINADLLLKPGQHTLSDLTYGQKENLVVFDYLKSYGVGEQMKGPGEHALAILSPDITLKSAGGDIAVKGVPVEVKASVSGGGGGRFGETSAVPTRETMLDILNSFEPLREPVNQHLAKQKSLNLKTFTQMVNQLNLTAQERKAIGDKVFGTMFGQQAGPVV
;
A
#
# COMPACT_ATOMS: atom_id res chain seq x y z
N LYS A 1 -4.80 -21.18 14.86
CA LYS A 1 -6.21 -21.30 15.31
C LYS A 1 -6.56 -20.18 16.30
N LYS A 2 -5.85 -20.06 17.42
CA LYS A 2 -6.11 -19.04 18.46
C LYS A 2 -6.05 -17.58 17.96
N THR A 3 -5.19 -17.28 17.01
CA THR A 3 -5.06 -15.94 16.41
C THR A 3 -6.24 -15.62 15.48
N MET A 4 -6.71 -16.61 14.73
CA MET A 4 -7.87 -16.45 13.86
C MET A 4 -9.15 -16.25 14.66
N ASP A 5 -9.33 -17.00 15.76
CA ASP A 5 -10.50 -16.86 16.64
C ASP A 5 -10.60 -15.43 17.20
N ARG A 6 -9.47 -14.82 17.61
CA ARG A 6 -9.42 -13.42 18.03
C ARG A 6 -9.83 -12.45 16.92
N LYS A 7 -9.33 -12.66 15.69
CA LYS A 7 -9.67 -11.81 14.54
C LYS A 7 -11.17 -11.92 14.21
N ILE A 8 -11.71 -13.13 14.22
CA ILE A 8 -13.15 -13.35 14.01
C ILE A 8 -13.98 -12.60 15.06
N MET A 9 -13.58 -12.64 16.33
CA MET A 9 -14.28 -11.90 17.39
C MET A 9 -14.22 -10.38 17.19
N GLN A 10 -13.07 -9.85 16.75
CA GLN A 10 -12.91 -8.41 16.50
C GLN A 10 -13.82 -7.86 15.40
N ILE A 11 -14.11 -8.66 14.39
CA ILE A 11 -14.87 -8.21 13.21
C ILE A 11 -16.31 -8.71 13.16
N SER A 12 -16.70 -9.62 14.03
CA SER A 12 -18.05 -10.22 14.01
C SER A 12 -19.16 -9.18 14.06
N GLY A 13 -19.03 -8.17 14.93
CA GLY A 13 -19.97 -7.05 15.00
C GLY A 13 -20.00 -6.21 13.71
N LYS A 14 -18.85 -6.02 13.08
CA LYS A 14 -18.73 -5.25 11.84
C LYS A 14 -19.30 -6.00 10.62
N ILE A 15 -19.15 -7.32 10.58
CA ILE A 15 -19.73 -8.15 9.52
C ILE A 15 -21.27 -8.03 9.49
N ALA A 16 -21.90 -7.88 10.64
CA ALA A 16 -23.34 -7.69 10.73
C ALA A 16 -23.81 -6.42 10.00
N GLU A 17 -23.01 -5.36 10.03
CA GLU A 17 -23.31 -4.06 9.41
C GLU A 17 -23.01 -4.01 7.90
N VAL A 18 -22.19 -4.94 7.37
CA VAL A 18 -21.84 -4.96 5.96
C VAL A 18 -23.08 -5.18 5.08
N PRO A 19 -23.26 -4.43 3.97
CA PRO A 19 -24.42 -4.53 3.09
C PRO A 19 -24.35 -5.77 2.19
N LEU A 20 -24.32 -6.95 2.80
CA LEU A 20 -24.35 -8.25 2.17
C LEU A 20 -25.61 -9.02 2.56
N ARG A 21 -26.11 -9.84 1.65
CA ARG A 21 -27.18 -10.79 1.96
C ARG A 21 -26.70 -11.82 2.98
N HIS A 22 -27.60 -12.39 3.73
CA HIS A 22 -27.27 -13.38 4.75
C HIS A 22 -26.42 -14.54 4.21
N GLN A 23 -26.76 -15.08 3.05
CA GLN A 23 -25.99 -16.16 2.42
C GLN A 23 -24.56 -15.76 2.08
N ASP A 24 -24.35 -14.51 1.62
CA ASP A 24 -23.02 -14.00 1.29
C ASP A 24 -22.18 -13.75 2.56
N LYS A 25 -22.85 -13.35 3.67
CA LYS A 25 -22.19 -13.25 4.99
C LYS A 25 -21.74 -14.62 5.50
N MET A 26 -22.56 -15.66 5.30
CA MET A 26 -22.18 -17.03 5.69
C MET A 26 -20.97 -17.52 4.88
N LYS A 27 -20.98 -17.32 3.56
CA LYS A 27 -19.82 -17.65 2.71
C LYS A 27 -18.55 -16.92 3.13
N PHE A 28 -18.68 -15.62 3.42
CA PHE A 28 -17.55 -14.86 3.94
C PHE A 28 -17.03 -15.44 5.26
N ALA A 29 -17.90 -15.80 6.19
CA ALA A 29 -17.54 -16.41 7.46
C ALA A 29 -16.79 -17.74 7.26
N ASP A 30 -17.25 -18.57 6.32
CA ASP A 30 -16.56 -19.80 5.95
C ASP A 30 -15.19 -19.52 5.33
N ASN A 31 -15.10 -18.55 4.42
CA ASN A 31 -13.82 -18.13 3.83
C ASN A 31 -12.86 -17.63 4.90
N LEU A 32 -13.33 -16.84 5.86
CA LEU A 32 -12.52 -16.32 6.95
C LEU A 32 -12.01 -17.45 7.86
N ALA A 33 -12.88 -18.39 8.23
CA ALA A 33 -12.52 -19.54 9.06
C ALA A 33 -11.46 -20.43 8.39
N ASN A 34 -11.49 -20.51 7.05
CA ASN A 34 -10.53 -21.26 6.24
C ASN A 34 -9.29 -20.46 5.80
N GLY A 35 -9.15 -19.19 6.20
CA GLY A 35 -8.05 -18.32 5.78
C GLY A 35 -8.06 -17.96 4.30
N LYS A 36 -9.24 -17.99 3.65
CA LYS A 36 -9.44 -17.77 2.21
C LYS A 36 -10.10 -16.42 1.89
N VAL A 37 -9.87 -15.40 2.72
CA VAL A 37 -10.38 -14.05 2.44
C VAL A 37 -9.34 -13.25 1.66
N ILE A 38 -8.10 -13.26 2.08
CA ILE A 38 -6.99 -12.54 1.43
C ILE A 38 -5.95 -13.55 0.95
N ASN A 39 -5.61 -13.48 -0.32
CA ASN A 39 -4.51 -14.24 -0.91
C ASN A 39 -3.18 -13.56 -0.61
N ALA A 40 -2.64 -13.85 0.57
CA ALA A 40 -1.41 -13.23 1.05
C ALA A 40 -0.19 -13.51 0.15
N ASP A 41 -0.19 -14.61 -0.57
CA ASP A 41 0.92 -14.95 -1.49
C ASP A 41 1.05 -13.96 -2.64
N LEU A 42 -0.03 -13.32 -3.07
CA LEU A 42 0.02 -12.29 -4.11
C LEU A 42 0.78 -11.04 -3.65
N LEU A 43 0.74 -10.73 -2.35
CA LEU A 43 1.47 -9.58 -1.80
C LEU A 43 3.00 -9.78 -1.81
N LEU A 44 3.47 -11.01 -2.00
CA LEU A 44 4.89 -11.34 -2.12
C LEU A 44 5.33 -11.57 -3.57
N LYS A 45 4.40 -11.58 -4.51
CA LYS A 45 4.70 -11.78 -5.93
C LYS A 45 4.86 -10.45 -6.65
N PRO A 46 5.93 -10.27 -7.44
CA PRO A 46 6.04 -9.09 -8.31
C PRO A 46 4.95 -9.10 -9.39
N GLY A 47 4.51 -7.92 -9.79
CA GLY A 47 3.52 -7.75 -10.85
C GLY A 47 2.31 -6.93 -10.41
N GLN A 48 1.37 -6.77 -11.33
CA GLN A 48 0.08 -6.11 -11.06
C GLN A 48 -0.98 -7.18 -10.79
N HIS A 49 -1.69 -7.01 -9.69
CA HIS A 49 -2.81 -7.85 -9.32
C HIS A 49 -4.00 -6.96 -8.99
N THR A 50 -5.19 -7.42 -9.27
CA THR A 50 -6.42 -6.68 -8.91
C THR A 50 -6.83 -6.98 -7.47
N LEU A 51 -7.68 -6.13 -6.89
CA LEU A 51 -8.32 -6.41 -5.61
C LEU A 51 -9.15 -7.70 -5.67
N SER A 52 -9.73 -8.01 -6.83
CA SER A 52 -10.43 -9.26 -7.06
C SER A 52 -9.49 -10.46 -6.90
N ASP A 53 -8.29 -10.40 -7.49
CA ASP A 53 -7.29 -11.47 -7.35
C ASP A 53 -6.87 -11.64 -5.89
N LEU A 54 -6.65 -10.51 -5.20
CA LEU A 54 -6.29 -10.50 -3.78
C LEU A 54 -7.37 -11.13 -2.90
N THR A 55 -8.63 -11.03 -3.28
CA THR A 55 -9.78 -11.57 -2.54
C THR A 55 -10.31 -12.89 -3.11
N TYR A 56 -9.47 -13.64 -3.80
CA TYR A 56 -9.79 -14.92 -4.46
C TYR A 56 -10.95 -14.85 -5.45
N GLY A 57 -11.22 -13.69 -6.06
CA GLY A 57 -12.35 -13.48 -6.95
C GLY A 57 -13.73 -13.55 -6.26
N GLN A 58 -13.76 -13.56 -4.93
CA GLN A 58 -14.98 -13.70 -4.15
C GLN A 58 -15.56 -12.32 -3.83
N LYS A 59 -16.76 -12.04 -4.34
CA LYS A 59 -17.44 -10.75 -4.17
C LYS A 59 -17.64 -10.39 -2.68
N GLU A 60 -18.04 -11.35 -1.88
CA GLU A 60 -18.26 -11.16 -0.44
C GLU A 60 -16.97 -10.77 0.30
N ASN A 61 -15.83 -11.35 -0.08
CA ASN A 61 -14.53 -11.01 0.48
C ASN A 61 -14.15 -9.55 0.14
N LEU A 62 -14.33 -9.17 -1.13
CA LEU A 62 -14.05 -7.81 -1.60
C LEU A 62 -14.91 -6.77 -0.90
N VAL A 63 -16.23 -7.02 -0.78
CA VAL A 63 -17.16 -6.09 -0.12
C VAL A 63 -16.79 -5.90 1.35
N VAL A 64 -16.44 -6.97 2.07
CA VAL A 64 -16.01 -6.86 3.47
C VAL A 64 -14.67 -6.13 3.59
N PHE A 65 -13.71 -6.41 2.72
CA PHE A 65 -12.43 -5.69 2.69
C PHE A 65 -12.62 -4.18 2.49
N ASP A 66 -13.41 -3.79 1.48
CA ASP A 66 -13.71 -2.38 1.20
C ASP A 66 -14.46 -1.70 2.34
N TYR A 67 -15.38 -2.41 2.97
CA TYR A 67 -16.10 -1.91 4.13
C TYR A 67 -15.14 -1.62 5.30
N LEU A 68 -14.28 -2.56 5.65
CA LEU A 68 -13.31 -2.40 6.73
C LEU A 68 -12.29 -1.27 6.44
N LYS A 69 -11.82 -1.18 5.19
CA LYS A 69 -10.94 -0.11 4.74
C LYS A 69 -11.61 1.27 4.89
N SER A 70 -12.91 1.37 4.62
CA SER A 70 -13.65 2.63 4.71
C SER A 70 -14.01 3.02 6.13
N TYR A 71 -14.02 2.08 7.06
CA TYR A 71 -14.47 2.30 8.43
C TYR A 71 -13.42 2.94 9.37
N GLY A 72 -12.21 3.14 8.87
CA GLY A 72 -11.18 3.87 9.62
C GLY A 72 -10.73 3.19 10.91
N VAL A 73 -10.80 1.87 11.00
CA VAL A 73 -10.29 1.11 12.15
C VAL A 73 -8.76 1.15 12.10
N GLY A 74 -8.18 2.27 12.50
CA GLY A 74 -6.74 2.47 12.55
C GLY A 74 -6.32 2.77 13.98
N GLU A 75 -5.60 1.87 14.62
CA GLU A 75 -4.79 2.22 15.76
C GLU A 75 -3.53 2.93 15.25
N GLN A 76 -3.13 3.94 15.99
CA GLN A 76 -1.91 4.76 15.87
C GLN A 76 -0.92 4.37 14.75
N MET A 77 -0.83 5.21 13.73
CA MET A 77 0.18 5.20 12.66
C MET A 77 0.04 4.13 11.56
N LYS A 78 -0.99 3.30 11.56
CA LYS A 78 -1.28 2.34 10.49
C LYS A 78 -2.54 2.73 9.72
N GLY A 79 -2.51 2.58 8.41
CA GLY A 79 -3.66 2.89 7.56
C GLY A 79 -4.78 1.85 7.66
N PRO A 80 -6.02 2.24 7.33
CA PRO A 80 -7.16 1.32 7.41
C PRO A 80 -7.03 0.10 6.48
N GLY A 81 -6.33 0.23 5.35
CA GLY A 81 -6.04 -0.89 4.46
C GLY A 81 -5.11 -1.94 5.09
N GLU A 82 -4.07 -1.51 5.79
CA GLU A 82 -3.14 -2.38 6.51
C GLU A 82 -3.86 -3.17 7.61
N HIS A 83 -4.74 -2.50 8.35
CA HIS A 83 -5.59 -3.14 9.35
C HIS A 83 -6.54 -4.16 8.75
N ALA A 84 -7.21 -3.80 7.64
CA ALA A 84 -8.11 -4.72 6.95
C ALA A 84 -7.37 -5.99 6.48
N LEU A 85 -6.20 -5.84 5.86
CA LEU A 85 -5.35 -6.96 5.45
C LEU A 85 -4.99 -7.86 6.64
N ALA A 86 -4.50 -7.25 7.74
CA ALA A 86 -4.07 -8.00 8.91
C ALA A 86 -5.22 -8.69 9.64
N ILE A 87 -6.41 -8.10 9.67
CA ILE A 87 -7.61 -8.71 10.28
C ILE A 87 -8.11 -9.89 9.44
N LEU A 88 -8.13 -9.73 8.11
CA LEU A 88 -8.75 -10.68 7.19
C LEU A 88 -7.82 -11.86 6.78
N SER A 89 -6.56 -11.85 7.17
CA SER A 89 -5.63 -12.93 6.85
C SER A 89 -4.89 -13.44 8.09
N PRO A 90 -4.75 -14.77 8.27
CA PRO A 90 -3.90 -15.34 9.31
C PRO A 90 -2.41 -15.14 9.03
N ASP A 91 -2.06 -14.97 7.75
CA ASP A 91 -0.69 -14.86 7.26
C ASP A 91 -0.15 -13.42 7.32
N ILE A 92 -1.00 -12.46 7.69
CA ILE A 92 -0.64 -11.04 7.73
C ILE A 92 -0.71 -10.52 9.17
N THR A 93 0.34 -9.84 9.60
CA THR A 93 0.42 -9.18 10.90
C THR A 93 0.84 -7.73 10.73
N LEU A 94 0.32 -6.85 11.58
CA LEU A 94 0.81 -5.48 11.66
C LEU A 94 2.23 -5.49 12.24
N LYS A 95 3.11 -4.68 11.67
CA LYS A 95 4.50 -4.57 12.11
C LYS A 95 4.80 -3.17 12.63
N SER A 96 5.67 -3.11 13.63
CA SER A 96 6.12 -1.85 14.22
C SER A 96 7.50 -1.40 13.71
N ALA A 97 8.25 -2.25 13.02
CA ALA A 97 9.56 -1.92 12.49
C ALA A 97 9.82 -2.63 11.16
N GLY A 98 10.39 -1.91 10.20
CA GLY A 98 10.83 -2.45 8.91
C GLY A 98 9.71 -2.82 7.93
N GLY A 99 8.63 -2.03 7.88
CA GLY A 99 7.49 -2.21 7.00
C GLY A 99 6.17 -1.92 7.71
N ASP A 100 5.08 -1.78 6.94
CA ASP A 100 3.76 -1.52 7.49
C ASP A 100 3.10 -2.80 8.02
N ILE A 101 3.30 -3.90 7.29
CA ILE A 101 2.80 -5.23 7.62
C ILE A 101 3.91 -6.28 7.48
N ALA A 102 3.69 -7.46 8.03
CA ALA A 102 4.48 -8.65 7.67
C ALA A 102 3.57 -9.71 7.08
N VAL A 103 3.92 -10.20 5.90
CA VAL A 103 3.23 -11.27 5.19
C VAL A 103 4.06 -12.53 5.33
N LYS A 104 3.55 -13.54 6.03
CA LYS A 104 4.31 -14.77 6.35
C LYS A 104 5.70 -14.48 6.95
N GLY A 105 5.77 -13.43 7.77
CA GLY A 105 7.01 -12.98 8.40
C GLY A 105 7.89 -12.06 7.52
N VAL A 106 7.60 -11.91 6.24
CA VAL A 106 8.33 -11.01 5.32
C VAL A 106 7.80 -9.59 5.49
N PRO A 107 8.66 -8.59 5.77
CA PRO A 107 8.25 -7.20 5.85
C PRO A 107 7.75 -6.68 4.50
N VAL A 108 6.59 -6.03 4.49
CA VAL A 108 6.00 -5.42 3.30
C VAL A 108 5.57 -4.00 3.63
N GLU A 109 5.98 -3.06 2.79
CA GLU A 109 5.55 -1.67 2.84
C GLU A 109 4.28 -1.50 1.99
N VAL A 110 3.26 -0.88 2.56
CA VAL A 110 1.99 -0.63 1.88
C VAL A 110 1.88 0.85 1.54
N LYS A 111 1.74 1.16 0.26
CA LYS A 111 1.53 2.53 -0.20
C LYS A 111 0.21 2.63 -0.95
N ALA A 112 -0.69 3.44 -0.43
CA ALA A 112 -1.91 3.78 -1.15
C ALA A 112 -1.65 4.96 -2.10
N SER A 113 -1.98 4.78 -3.38
CA SER A 113 -2.06 5.86 -4.34
C SER A 113 -3.54 6.18 -4.54
N VAL A 114 -4.01 7.29 -3.98
CA VAL A 114 -5.32 7.83 -4.33
C VAL A 114 -5.13 8.94 -5.35
N SER A 115 -5.89 8.90 -6.41
CA SER A 115 -6.03 10.04 -7.32
C SER A 115 -6.52 11.24 -6.52
N GLY A 116 -5.60 12.11 -6.13
CA GLY A 116 -5.96 13.32 -5.38
C GLY A 116 -5.18 13.67 -4.14
N GLY A 117 -4.17 12.91 -3.71
CA GLY A 117 -3.26 13.49 -2.76
C GLY A 117 -2.68 12.76 -1.59
N GLY A 118 -2.58 11.48 -1.62
CA GLY A 118 -1.86 10.73 -0.59
C GLY A 118 -0.67 9.98 -1.17
N GLY A 119 0.25 10.67 -1.81
CA GLY A 119 1.46 10.02 -2.32
C GLY A 119 2.43 9.68 -1.20
N GLY A 120 3.05 8.52 -1.26
CA GLY A 120 4.13 8.13 -0.36
C GLY A 120 5.19 9.23 -0.23
N ARG A 121 5.75 9.38 0.94
CA ARG A 121 6.84 10.32 1.18
C ARG A 121 8.15 9.70 0.72
N PHE A 122 8.98 10.50 0.05
CA PHE A 122 10.36 10.15 -0.22
C PHE A 122 11.20 10.51 1.00
N GLY A 123 11.89 9.56 1.56
CA GLY A 123 13.14 9.83 2.25
C GLY A 123 13.13 10.12 3.73
N GLU A 124 12.23 9.62 4.56
CA GLU A 124 12.44 9.75 6.01
C GLU A 124 12.42 8.46 6.83
N THR A 125 12.00 7.32 6.34
CA THR A 125 12.06 6.07 7.14
C THR A 125 12.30 4.82 6.29
N SER A 126 13.45 4.34 6.34
CA SER A 126 13.92 2.98 6.65
C SER A 126 13.60 1.76 5.80
N ALA A 127 13.00 1.80 4.61
CA ALA A 127 13.01 0.66 3.67
C ALA A 127 13.15 1.11 2.22
N VAL A 128 13.33 2.38 2.05
CA VAL A 128 13.43 3.08 0.78
C VAL A 128 14.88 3.56 0.67
N PRO A 129 15.44 3.68 -0.53
CA PRO A 129 16.76 4.29 -0.69
C PRO A 129 16.85 5.54 0.18
N THR A 130 17.96 5.70 0.84
CA THR A 130 18.20 6.83 1.71
C THR A 130 17.88 8.12 0.96
N ARG A 131 17.53 9.18 1.67
CA ARG A 131 17.31 10.51 1.08
C ARG A 131 18.42 10.88 0.09
N GLU A 132 19.66 10.53 0.43
CA GLU A 132 20.85 10.74 -0.41
C GLU A 132 20.76 10.01 -1.75
N THR A 133 20.42 8.72 -1.72
CA THR A 133 20.24 7.92 -2.95
C THR A 133 19.11 8.49 -3.83
N MET A 134 18.00 8.93 -3.22
CA MET A 134 16.92 9.56 -3.97
C MET A 134 17.35 10.91 -4.57
N LEU A 135 18.09 11.71 -3.82
CA LEU A 135 18.64 12.97 -4.31
C LEU A 135 19.62 12.73 -5.46
N ASP A 136 20.47 11.72 -5.36
CA ASP A 136 21.43 11.38 -6.43
C ASP A 136 20.70 10.98 -7.71
N ILE A 137 19.61 10.20 -7.60
CA ILE A 137 18.79 9.82 -8.74
C ILE A 137 18.11 11.03 -9.35
N LEU A 138 17.48 11.87 -8.54
CA LEU A 138 16.82 13.09 -9.01
C LEU A 138 17.83 14.08 -9.59
N ASN A 139 19.00 14.23 -8.97
CA ASN A 139 20.08 15.06 -9.47
C ASN A 139 20.71 14.54 -10.78
N SER A 140 20.52 13.25 -11.09
CA SER A 140 20.93 12.70 -12.38
C SER A 140 20.10 13.20 -13.56
N PHE A 141 18.95 13.79 -13.29
CA PHE A 141 18.11 14.48 -14.28
C PHE A 141 18.30 15.98 -14.14
N GLU A 142 19.15 16.56 -14.97
CA GLU A 142 19.52 17.99 -14.95
C GLU A 142 18.33 18.94 -14.72
N PRO A 143 17.22 18.80 -15.47
CA PRO A 143 16.07 19.69 -15.30
C PRO A 143 15.39 19.62 -13.93
N LEU A 144 15.58 18.55 -13.18
CA LEU A 144 14.98 18.36 -11.84
C LEU A 144 15.88 18.84 -10.71
N ARG A 145 17.18 18.99 -10.95
CA ARG A 145 18.17 19.31 -9.91
C ARG A 145 17.81 20.56 -9.13
N GLU A 146 17.61 21.65 -9.83
CA GLU A 146 17.33 22.95 -9.20
C GLU A 146 15.98 23.00 -8.49
N PRO A 147 14.84 22.59 -9.11
CA PRO A 147 13.55 22.54 -8.44
C PRO A 147 13.55 21.67 -7.16
N VAL A 148 14.21 20.51 -7.20
CA VAL A 148 14.30 19.61 -6.05
C VAL A 148 15.13 20.23 -4.94
N ASN A 149 16.28 20.80 -5.23
CA ASN A 149 17.14 21.46 -4.26
C ASN A 149 16.43 22.65 -3.59
N GLN A 150 15.75 23.48 -4.36
CA GLN A 150 14.95 24.59 -3.82
C GLN A 150 13.81 24.13 -2.93
N HIS A 151 13.15 23.03 -3.28
CA HIS A 151 12.10 22.47 -2.44
C HIS A 151 12.67 21.93 -1.11
N LEU A 152 13.76 21.18 -1.17
CA LEU A 152 14.39 20.57 0.01
C LEU A 152 15.08 21.58 0.92
N ALA A 153 15.47 22.75 0.40
CA ALA A 153 15.92 23.86 1.22
C ALA A 153 14.80 24.44 2.11
N LYS A 154 13.54 24.29 1.68
CA LYS A 154 12.36 24.81 2.39
C LYS A 154 11.63 23.74 3.21
N GLN A 155 11.69 22.49 2.77
CA GLN A 155 10.96 21.36 3.37
C GLN A 155 11.87 20.15 3.50
N LYS A 156 11.73 19.43 4.63
CA LYS A 156 12.56 18.25 4.92
C LYS A 156 12.22 17.01 4.09
N SER A 157 11.08 16.99 3.40
CA SER A 157 10.62 15.84 2.62
C SER A 157 10.02 16.24 1.29
N LEU A 158 10.19 15.38 0.31
CA LEU A 158 9.55 15.47 -1.00
C LEU A 158 8.49 14.36 -1.09
N ASN A 159 7.24 14.70 -1.31
CA ASN A 159 6.18 13.73 -1.54
C ASN A 159 5.88 13.56 -3.02
N LEU A 160 5.20 12.45 -3.38
CA LEU A 160 4.90 12.14 -4.78
C LEU A 160 4.09 13.24 -5.48
N LYS A 161 3.16 13.88 -4.79
CA LYS A 161 2.36 14.98 -5.34
C LYS A 161 3.25 16.16 -5.73
N THR A 162 4.10 16.60 -4.81
CA THR A 162 5.03 17.72 -5.05
C THR A 162 6.02 17.35 -6.15
N PHE A 163 6.55 16.14 -6.15
CA PHE A 163 7.42 15.65 -7.21
C PHE A 163 6.72 15.67 -8.58
N THR A 164 5.50 15.15 -8.69
CA THR A 164 4.72 15.17 -9.93
C THR A 164 4.43 16.59 -10.40
N GLN A 165 4.13 17.50 -9.48
CA GLN A 165 3.95 18.92 -9.81
C GLN A 165 5.22 19.54 -10.39
N MET A 166 6.40 19.27 -9.81
CA MET A 166 7.67 19.74 -10.33
C MET A 166 7.93 19.20 -11.74
N VAL A 167 7.77 17.89 -11.95
CA VAL A 167 7.95 17.27 -13.26
C VAL A 167 6.99 17.86 -14.31
N ASN A 168 5.75 18.16 -13.93
CA ASN A 168 4.76 18.73 -14.82
C ASN A 168 5.02 20.20 -15.17
N GLN A 169 5.72 20.93 -14.31
CA GLN A 169 6.13 22.31 -14.58
C GLN A 169 7.33 22.43 -15.53
N LEU A 170 8.06 21.33 -15.73
CA LEU A 170 9.20 21.30 -16.63
C LEU A 170 8.74 21.01 -18.07
N ASN A 171 9.41 21.66 -19.01
CA ASN A 171 9.16 21.44 -20.45
C ASN A 171 9.86 20.15 -20.93
N LEU A 172 9.38 19.02 -20.46
CA LEU A 172 9.90 17.68 -20.76
C LEU A 172 9.03 16.97 -21.80
N THR A 173 9.69 16.22 -22.66
CA THR A 173 9.01 15.30 -23.58
C THR A 173 8.33 14.16 -22.81
N ALA A 174 7.36 13.50 -23.44
CA ALA A 174 6.71 12.31 -22.85
C ALA A 174 7.71 11.18 -22.52
N GLN A 175 8.75 11.04 -23.36
CA GLN A 175 9.79 10.03 -23.16
C GLN A 175 10.68 10.34 -21.94
N GLU A 176 11.06 11.60 -21.75
CA GLU A 176 11.80 12.05 -20.57
C GLU A 176 10.99 11.88 -19.28
N ARG A 177 9.71 12.26 -19.30
CA ARG A 177 8.81 12.06 -18.15
C ARG A 177 8.69 10.59 -17.79
N LYS A 178 8.56 9.72 -18.80
CA LYS A 178 8.51 8.27 -18.57
C LYS A 178 9.82 7.76 -17.98
N ALA A 179 10.97 8.16 -18.51
CA ALA A 179 12.27 7.75 -18.01
C ALA A 179 12.51 8.19 -16.56
N ILE A 180 12.09 9.40 -16.20
CA ILE A 180 12.13 9.90 -14.81
C ILE A 180 11.23 9.05 -13.92
N GLY A 181 9.99 8.80 -14.36
CA GLY A 181 9.04 7.98 -13.65
C GLY A 181 9.58 6.57 -13.40
N ASP A 182 10.01 5.88 -14.44
CA ASP A 182 10.54 4.52 -14.37
C ASP A 182 11.74 4.44 -13.41
N LYS A 183 12.66 5.41 -13.45
CA LYS A 183 13.84 5.43 -12.58
C LYS A 183 13.48 5.73 -11.13
N VAL A 184 12.61 6.69 -10.88
CA VAL A 184 12.16 7.03 -9.54
C VAL A 184 11.34 5.90 -8.93
N PHE A 185 10.37 5.37 -9.65
CA PHE A 185 9.57 4.23 -9.18
C PHE A 185 10.40 2.97 -9.02
N GLY A 186 11.28 2.66 -9.98
CA GLY A 186 12.18 1.50 -9.90
C GLY A 186 13.11 1.57 -8.69
N THR A 187 13.54 2.76 -8.29
CA THR A 187 14.40 2.93 -7.11
C THR A 187 13.60 2.96 -5.80
N MET A 188 12.40 3.58 -5.81
CA MET A 188 11.55 3.64 -4.62
C MET A 188 10.96 2.30 -4.23
N PHE A 189 10.57 1.52 -5.22
CA PHE A 189 9.88 0.25 -4.99
C PHE A 189 10.80 -0.95 -5.20
N GLY A 190 12.01 -0.71 -5.73
CA GLY A 190 13.00 -1.73 -6.00
C GLY A 190 12.51 -2.80 -6.99
N GLN A 191 13.27 -3.87 -7.14
CA GLN A 191 12.81 -5.06 -7.85
C GLN A 191 11.70 -5.83 -7.08
N GLN A 192 11.36 -5.37 -5.91
CA GLN A 192 10.29 -5.88 -5.06
C GLN A 192 9.03 -4.99 -5.13
N ALA A 193 8.79 -4.35 -6.25
CA ALA A 193 7.50 -3.72 -6.45
C ALA A 193 6.43 -4.79 -6.30
N GLY A 194 5.90 -4.85 -5.10
CA GLY A 194 4.71 -5.63 -4.80
C GLY A 194 3.53 -5.14 -5.65
N PRO A 195 2.42 -5.84 -5.61
CA PRO A 195 1.25 -5.48 -6.40
C PRO A 195 0.85 -4.05 -6.11
N VAL A 196 0.69 -3.27 -7.16
CA VAL A 196 -0.01 -1.99 -7.10
C VAL A 196 -1.49 -2.33 -7.07
N VAL A 197 -2.08 -2.25 -5.90
CA VAL A 197 -3.50 -2.50 -5.68
C VAL A 197 -4.27 -1.19 -5.80
#